data_8d5e8ce0f9ec5ae634c569c03c801a04
#
_entry.id   8d5e8ce0f9ec5ae634c569c03c801a04
#
_cell.length_a   1.000
_cell.length_b   1.000
_cell.length_c   1.000
_cell.angle_alpha   90.00
_cell.angle_beta   90.00
_cell.angle_gamma   90.00
#
_symmetry.space_group_name_H-M   'P 1'
#
loop_
_entity.id
_entity.type
_entity.pdbx_description
1 polymer ?
#
loop_
_entity_poly.entity_id
_entity_poly.type
_entity_poly.pdbx_seq_one_letter_code
_entity_poly.pdbx_strand_id
1 'polypeptide(L)'
;MLFGPESTGKTTLAKQLSVHFKTVWNPEFLRYYVDAREASKPDATKSEQITIAESELLNIAIGQLASEMAIQESNSDILFFDTCLHTNAIYAEHYYNNVPEGIERMLSSVNYDFFFLCNTDIEWEYDPQRESAAVRELLYDKMLTYLIDNNLPYSIVSGTGEERFNQVLSVLNSKFPSIVNK
;
A
#
# COMPACT_ATOMS: atom_id res chain seq x y z
N MET A 1 -5.05 -6.12 -3.69
CA MET A 1 -4.01 -5.15 -3.27
C MET A 1 -4.43 -3.74 -3.63
N LEU A 2 -4.46 -2.80 -2.66
CA LEU A 2 -4.63 -1.37 -2.91
C LEU A 2 -3.26 -0.72 -3.04
N PHE A 3 -2.99 -0.15 -4.18
CA PHE A 3 -1.67 0.32 -4.60
C PHE A 3 -1.74 1.79 -5.02
N GLY A 4 -0.67 2.53 -4.87
CA GLY A 4 -0.63 3.94 -5.18
C GLY A 4 0.13 4.75 -4.13
N PRO A 5 0.51 6.00 -4.44
CA PRO A 5 1.21 6.86 -3.49
C PRO A 5 0.31 7.29 -2.33
N GLU A 6 0.86 8.03 -1.40
CA GLU A 6 0.12 8.61 -0.28
C GLU A 6 -1.00 9.56 -0.74
N SER A 7 -1.96 9.84 0.15
CA SER A 7 -3.13 10.70 -0.13
C SER A 7 -3.94 10.29 -1.36
N THR A 8 -4.03 8.99 -1.66
CA THR A 8 -4.85 8.46 -2.76
C THR A 8 -6.06 7.65 -2.27
N GLY A 9 -6.38 7.71 -0.98
CA GLY A 9 -7.58 7.08 -0.41
C GLY A 9 -7.53 5.57 -0.21
N LYS A 10 -6.37 4.91 -0.35
CA LYS A 10 -6.19 3.46 -0.17
C LYS A 10 -6.77 2.94 1.14
N THR A 11 -6.39 3.54 2.25
CA THR A 11 -6.82 3.13 3.60
C THR A 11 -8.35 3.19 3.76
N THR A 12 -8.97 4.25 3.26
CA THR A 12 -10.43 4.41 3.29
C THR A 12 -11.10 3.31 2.48
N LEU A 13 -10.60 3.07 1.29
CA LEU A 13 -11.11 2.04 0.38
C LEU A 13 -10.90 0.63 0.95
N ALA A 14 -9.73 0.34 1.56
CA ALA A 14 -9.47 -0.94 2.23
C ALA A 14 -10.50 -1.23 3.33
N LYS A 15 -10.77 -0.23 4.17
CA LYS A 15 -11.77 -0.32 5.25
C LYS A 15 -13.18 -0.57 4.70
N GLN A 16 -13.60 0.19 3.68
CA GLN A 16 -14.92 0.02 3.07
C GLN A 16 -15.08 -1.38 2.47
N LEU A 17 -14.08 -1.86 1.73
CA LEU A 17 -14.10 -3.20 1.13
C LEU A 17 -14.11 -4.29 2.19
N SER A 18 -13.30 -4.17 3.25
CA SER A 18 -13.28 -5.18 4.32
C SER A 18 -14.62 -5.29 5.04
N VAL A 19 -15.30 -4.17 5.27
CA VAL A 19 -16.65 -4.17 5.85
C VAL A 19 -17.67 -4.81 4.91
N HIS A 20 -17.62 -4.45 3.62
CA HIS A 20 -18.54 -4.98 2.61
C HIS A 20 -18.43 -6.50 2.45
N PHE A 21 -17.21 -7.01 2.37
CA PHE A 21 -16.94 -8.45 2.21
C PHE A 21 -16.88 -9.22 3.55
N LYS A 22 -17.08 -8.54 4.68
CA LYS A 22 -16.97 -9.11 6.04
C LYS A 22 -15.65 -9.85 6.23
N THR A 23 -14.57 -9.24 5.81
CA THR A 23 -13.21 -9.78 5.84
C THR A 23 -12.25 -8.86 6.58
N VAL A 24 -11.02 -9.30 6.71
CA VAL A 24 -9.92 -8.51 7.26
C VAL A 24 -9.16 -7.76 6.17
N TRP A 25 -8.46 -6.70 6.58
CA TRP A 25 -7.54 -5.97 5.72
C TRP A 25 -6.22 -5.74 6.46
N ASN A 26 -5.12 -5.66 5.71
CA ASN A 26 -3.80 -5.37 6.26
C ASN A 26 -3.53 -3.86 6.14
N PRO A 27 -3.33 -3.14 7.25
CA PRO A 27 -2.93 -1.73 7.20
C PRO A 27 -1.46 -1.58 6.80
N GLU A 28 -1.09 -0.38 6.34
CA GLU A 28 0.29 0.00 6.05
C GLU A 28 1.16 -0.09 7.31
N PHE A 29 2.16 -0.97 7.28
CA PHE A 29 3.03 -1.21 8.45
C PHE A 29 3.92 -0.01 8.78
N LEU A 30 4.34 0.78 7.78
CA LEU A 30 5.19 1.96 7.97
C LEU A 30 4.64 2.90 9.06
N ARG A 31 3.32 3.10 9.12
CA ARG A 31 2.70 3.98 10.12
C ARG A 31 2.94 3.49 11.54
N TYR A 32 2.75 2.21 11.78
CA TYR A 32 2.99 1.59 13.10
C TYR A 32 4.47 1.63 13.46
N TYR A 33 5.36 1.40 12.49
CA TYR A 33 6.79 1.49 12.68
C TYR A 33 7.21 2.90 13.11
N VAL A 34 6.73 3.92 12.41
CA VAL A 34 7.03 5.32 12.72
C VAL A 34 6.48 5.71 14.09
N ASP A 35 5.22 5.37 14.39
CA ASP A 35 4.59 5.67 15.67
C ASP A 35 5.38 5.03 16.83
N ALA A 36 5.78 3.78 16.70
CA ALA A 36 6.58 3.07 17.70
C ALA A 36 7.98 3.70 17.86
N ARG A 37 8.64 4.05 16.74
CA ARG A 37 9.95 4.72 16.74
C ARG A 37 9.87 6.08 17.44
N GLU A 38 8.88 6.91 17.12
CA GLU A 38 8.72 8.23 17.75
C GLU A 38 8.36 8.11 19.25
N ALA A 39 7.53 7.13 19.62
CA ALA A 39 7.20 6.86 21.01
C ALA A 39 8.41 6.37 21.85
N SER A 40 9.40 5.77 21.23
CA SER A 40 10.63 5.29 21.91
C SER A 40 11.64 6.39 22.23
N LYS A 41 11.47 7.61 21.69
CA LYS A 41 12.39 8.74 21.92
C LYS A 41 12.04 9.43 23.25
N PRO A 42 13.04 9.67 24.17
CA PRO A 42 12.78 10.18 25.50
C PRO A 42 12.25 11.63 25.54
N ASP A 43 12.65 12.48 24.59
CA ASP A 43 12.27 13.90 24.48
C ASP A 43 11.92 14.21 23.04
N ALA A 44 10.78 13.68 22.58
CA ALA A 44 10.36 13.89 21.21
C ALA A 44 9.98 15.35 20.97
N THR A 45 10.93 16.17 20.55
CA THR A 45 10.61 17.22 19.59
C THR A 45 10.10 16.47 18.36
N LYS A 46 8.77 16.40 18.19
CA LYS A 46 8.16 15.83 16.99
C LYS A 46 8.74 16.60 15.80
N SER A 47 9.48 15.90 14.96
CA SER A 47 9.94 16.48 13.71
C SER A 47 8.72 16.87 12.88
N GLU A 48 8.71 18.06 12.30
CA GLU A 48 7.64 18.49 11.38
C GLU A 48 7.55 17.57 10.16
N GLN A 49 8.65 16.86 9.84
CA GLN A 49 8.70 15.87 8.77
C GLN A 49 9.45 14.61 9.24
N ILE A 50 8.85 13.46 9.00
CA ILE A 50 9.41 12.16 9.38
C ILE A 50 10.22 11.61 8.21
N THR A 51 11.52 11.44 8.42
CA THR A 51 12.43 10.83 7.47
C THR A 51 12.70 9.38 7.86
N ILE A 52 12.65 8.47 6.91
CA ILE A 52 13.05 7.07 7.05
C ILE A 52 14.48 6.93 6.54
N ALA A 53 15.38 6.38 7.31
CA ALA A 53 16.76 6.13 6.86
C ALA A 53 16.83 4.84 6.02
N GLU A 54 17.79 4.75 5.10
CA GLU A 54 18.01 3.56 4.28
C GLU A 54 18.15 2.28 5.14
N SER A 55 18.83 2.38 6.28
CA SER A 55 19.01 1.28 7.22
C SER A 55 17.72 0.76 7.87
N GLU A 56 16.62 1.51 7.79
CA GLU A 56 15.32 1.13 8.34
C GLU A 56 14.45 0.37 7.32
N LEU A 57 14.75 0.49 6.02
CA LEU A 57 13.93 -0.05 4.94
C LEU A 57 13.68 -1.56 5.07
N LEU A 58 14.72 -2.32 5.39
CA LEU A 58 14.58 -3.77 5.55
C LEU A 58 13.68 -4.14 6.73
N ASN A 59 13.77 -3.43 7.85
CA ASN A 59 12.93 -3.67 9.02
C ASN A 59 11.44 -3.37 8.71
N ILE A 60 11.18 -2.29 7.99
CA ILE A 60 9.84 -1.90 7.55
C ILE A 60 9.26 -2.98 6.60
N ALA A 61 10.07 -3.44 5.65
CA ALA A 61 9.66 -4.47 4.70
C ALA A 61 9.38 -5.83 5.40
N ILE A 62 10.20 -6.22 6.36
CA ILE A 62 9.98 -7.44 7.18
C ILE A 62 8.67 -7.31 7.97
N GLY A 63 8.42 -6.17 8.60
CA GLY A 63 7.19 -5.92 9.35
C GLY A 63 5.94 -5.92 8.45
N GLN A 64 6.02 -5.32 7.27
CA GLN A 64 4.96 -5.34 6.27
C GLN A 64 4.64 -6.80 5.87
N LEU A 65 5.65 -7.58 5.48
CA LEU A 65 5.46 -8.98 5.08
C LEU A 65 4.91 -9.82 6.24
N ALA A 66 5.42 -9.65 7.46
CA ALA A 66 4.94 -10.39 8.62
C ALA A 66 3.46 -10.10 8.91
N SER A 67 3.03 -8.84 8.80
CA SER A 67 1.63 -8.46 8.98
C SER A 67 0.73 -9.03 7.88
N GLU A 68 1.19 -9.06 6.64
CA GLU A 68 0.48 -9.68 5.52
C GLU A 68 0.30 -11.19 5.71
N MET A 69 1.35 -11.89 6.12
CA MET A 69 1.29 -13.32 6.43
C MET A 69 0.31 -13.63 7.57
N ALA A 70 0.28 -12.79 8.61
CA ALA A 70 -0.61 -12.99 9.74
C ALA A 70 -2.10 -12.94 9.34
N ILE A 71 -2.51 -12.05 8.42
CA ILE A 71 -3.91 -12.00 7.98
C ILE A 71 -4.27 -13.11 6.98
N GLN A 72 -3.30 -13.71 6.29
CA GLN A 72 -3.54 -14.86 5.40
C GLN A 72 -4.03 -16.12 6.15
N GLU A 73 -3.75 -16.19 7.45
CA GLU A 73 -4.26 -17.28 8.30
C GLU A 73 -5.78 -17.16 8.63
N SER A 74 -6.43 -16.05 8.24
CA SER A 74 -7.83 -15.74 8.53
C SER A 74 -8.72 -16.54 7.61
N ASN A 75 -8.78 -17.62 7.19
CA ASN A 75 -9.70 -18.40 6.35
C ASN A 75 -10.72 -17.58 5.51
N SER A 76 -10.34 -16.37 5.10
CA SER A 76 -11.16 -15.47 4.28
C SER A 76 -10.92 -15.73 2.80
N ASP A 77 -11.99 -15.80 2.02
CA ASP A 77 -11.89 -16.00 0.56
C ASP A 77 -11.26 -14.79 -0.17
N ILE A 78 -11.30 -13.61 0.44
CA ILE A 78 -10.72 -12.37 -0.09
C ILE A 78 -10.05 -11.57 1.02
N LEU A 79 -8.87 -11.03 0.75
CA LEU A 79 -8.12 -10.16 1.65
C LEU A 79 -7.76 -8.87 0.95
N PHE A 80 -7.80 -7.77 1.70
CA PHE A 80 -7.39 -6.46 1.20
C PHE A 80 -6.12 -6.01 1.92
N PHE A 81 -5.18 -5.45 1.16
CA PHE A 81 -3.92 -4.95 1.68
C PHE A 81 -3.80 -3.46 1.33
N ASP A 82 -3.61 -2.62 2.32
CA ASP A 82 -3.28 -1.21 2.15
C ASP A 82 -1.77 -1.09 2.12
N THR A 83 -1.21 -0.91 0.92
CA THR A 83 0.22 -0.97 0.69
C THR A 83 0.79 -2.41 0.75
N CYS A 84 1.94 -2.65 0.16
CA CYS A 84 2.58 -3.96 0.06
C CYS A 84 4.09 -3.86 -0.10
N LEU A 85 4.74 -5.03 -0.13
CA LEU A 85 6.18 -5.12 -0.27
C LEU A 85 6.72 -4.47 -1.56
N HIS A 86 5.97 -4.51 -2.68
CA HIS A 86 6.35 -3.81 -3.91
C HIS A 86 6.46 -2.29 -3.70
N THR A 87 5.60 -1.71 -2.87
CA THR A 87 5.68 -0.29 -2.50
C THR A 87 7.00 0.01 -1.79
N ASN A 88 7.42 -0.85 -0.84
CA ASN A 88 8.70 -0.67 -0.14
C ASN A 88 9.89 -0.65 -1.11
N ALA A 89 9.89 -1.52 -2.13
CA ALA A 89 10.93 -1.55 -3.14
C ALA A 89 10.94 -0.28 -4.01
N ILE A 90 9.77 0.19 -4.46
CA ILE A 90 9.65 1.41 -5.27
C ILE A 90 10.13 2.64 -4.49
N TYR A 91 9.79 2.75 -3.21
CA TYR A 91 10.25 3.84 -2.35
C TYR A 91 11.76 3.74 -2.09
N ALA A 92 12.30 2.55 -1.84
CA ALA A 92 13.73 2.33 -1.68
C ALA A 92 14.52 2.80 -2.91
N GLU A 93 14.08 2.37 -4.10
CA GLU A 93 14.67 2.82 -5.36
C GLU A 93 14.52 4.34 -5.58
N HIS A 94 13.36 4.90 -5.21
CA HIS A 94 13.10 6.32 -5.40
C HIS A 94 14.00 7.21 -4.54
N TYR A 95 14.15 6.89 -3.25
CA TYR A 95 14.89 7.74 -2.31
C TYR A 95 16.37 7.44 -2.22
N TYR A 96 16.75 6.19 -2.46
CA TYR A 96 18.12 5.72 -2.20
C TYR A 96 18.81 5.21 -3.47
N ASN A 97 18.09 5.14 -4.58
CA ASN A 97 18.57 4.53 -5.83
C ASN A 97 19.18 3.13 -5.58
N ASN A 98 18.59 2.42 -4.60
CA ASN A 98 19.03 1.11 -4.15
C ASN A 98 17.87 0.38 -3.48
N VAL A 99 17.64 -0.87 -3.90
CA VAL A 99 16.73 -1.78 -3.20
C VAL A 99 17.57 -2.77 -2.40
N PRO A 100 17.45 -2.81 -1.06
CA PRO A 100 18.18 -3.78 -0.26
C PRO A 100 17.92 -5.22 -0.74
N GLU A 101 18.98 -6.02 -0.89
CA GLU A 101 18.90 -7.41 -1.38
C GLU A 101 17.88 -8.27 -0.59
N GLY A 102 17.71 -7.98 0.71
CA GLY A 102 16.70 -8.63 1.54
C GLY A 102 15.27 -8.36 1.04
N ILE A 103 14.97 -7.14 0.58
CA ILE A 103 13.66 -6.78 0.00
C ILE A 103 13.49 -7.49 -1.34
N GLU A 104 14.50 -7.50 -2.21
CA GLU A 104 14.44 -8.20 -3.51
C GLU A 104 14.15 -9.70 -3.33
N ARG A 105 14.79 -10.35 -2.36
CA ARG A 105 14.51 -11.75 -2.03
C ARG A 105 13.09 -11.97 -1.54
N MET A 106 12.57 -11.08 -0.70
CA MET A 106 11.19 -11.17 -0.21
C MET A 106 10.16 -10.96 -1.33
N LEU A 107 10.43 -10.07 -2.30
CA LEU A 107 9.56 -9.83 -3.45
C LEU A 107 9.30 -11.11 -4.26
N SER A 108 10.30 -11.98 -4.39
CA SER A 108 10.14 -13.24 -5.11
C SER A 108 9.27 -14.28 -4.38
N SER A 109 8.97 -14.05 -3.11
CA SER A 109 8.14 -14.95 -2.27
C SER A 109 6.68 -14.50 -2.10
N VAL A 110 6.33 -13.29 -2.54
CA VAL A 110 4.96 -12.75 -2.44
C VAL A 110 4.24 -12.82 -3.77
N ASN A 111 2.94 -13.05 -3.71
CA ASN A 111 2.06 -13.01 -4.88
C ASN A 111 0.74 -12.34 -4.48
N TYR A 112 0.36 -11.32 -5.25
CA TYR A 112 -0.91 -10.63 -5.11
C TYR A 112 -1.74 -10.84 -6.37
N ASP A 113 -2.97 -11.36 -6.23
CA ASP A 113 -3.81 -11.74 -7.35
C ASP A 113 -4.21 -10.55 -8.22
N PHE A 114 -4.33 -9.34 -7.64
CA PHE A 114 -4.75 -8.16 -8.39
C PHE A 114 -4.38 -6.85 -7.67
N PHE A 115 -4.00 -5.84 -8.44
CA PHE A 115 -3.67 -4.51 -7.97
C PHE A 115 -4.75 -3.48 -8.37
N PHE A 116 -5.21 -2.69 -7.42
CA PHE A 116 -6.02 -1.50 -7.65
C PHE A 116 -5.13 -0.28 -7.48
N LEU A 117 -4.68 0.29 -8.58
CA LEU A 117 -3.85 1.50 -8.58
C LEU A 117 -4.75 2.72 -8.36
N CYS A 118 -4.68 3.27 -7.15
CA CYS A 118 -5.45 4.46 -6.76
C CYS A 118 -4.83 5.71 -7.37
N ASN A 119 -5.60 6.39 -8.22
CA ASN A 119 -5.18 7.61 -8.91
C ASN A 119 -4.99 8.79 -7.95
N THR A 120 -4.23 9.80 -8.36
CA THR A 120 -3.91 11.04 -7.63
C THR A 120 -4.97 12.13 -7.81
N ASP A 121 -6.12 11.81 -8.36
CA ASP A 121 -7.21 12.71 -8.72
C ASP A 121 -8.09 13.19 -7.55
N ILE A 122 -7.68 12.90 -6.31
CA ILE A 122 -8.28 13.46 -5.09
C ILE A 122 -7.34 14.50 -4.47
N GLU A 123 -7.92 15.41 -3.69
CA GLU A 123 -7.17 16.47 -3.03
C GLU A 123 -6.05 15.89 -2.14
N TRP A 124 -4.87 16.52 -2.21
CA TRP A 124 -3.75 16.15 -1.35
C TRP A 124 -3.96 16.74 0.04
N GLU A 125 -3.86 15.90 1.07
CA GLU A 125 -3.93 16.30 2.47
C GLU A 125 -2.53 16.25 3.09
N TYR A 126 -2.17 17.32 3.81
CA TYR A 126 -0.91 17.36 4.55
C TYR A 126 -0.90 16.32 5.67
N ASP A 127 0.18 15.58 5.74
CA ASP A 127 0.47 14.61 6.81
C ASP A 127 1.99 14.63 7.05
N PRO A 128 2.49 14.75 8.29
CA PRO A 128 3.94 14.75 8.57
C PRO A 128 4.70 13.51 8.07
N GLN A 129 4.00 12.43 7.83
CA GLN A 129 4.55 11.17 7.29
C GLN A 129 4.38 11.05 5.78
N ARG A 130 3.97 12.12 5.10
CA ARG A 130 3.64 12.10 3.67
C ARG A 130 4.52 13.05 2.86
N GLU A 131 4.71 12.67 1.62
CA GLU A 131 5.43 13.48 0.64
C GLU A 131 4.62 14.69 0.14
N SER A 132 5.30 15.59 -0.54
CA SER A 132 4.65 16.71 -1.22
C SER A 132 3.79 16.24 -2.40
N ALA A 133 2.82 17.06 -2.78
CA ALA A 133 1.95 16.76 -3.92
C ALA A 133 2.74 16.49 -5.23
N ALA A 134 3.87 17.16 -5.45
CA ALA A 134 4.71 16.94 -6.64
C ALA A 134 5.38 15.55 -6.64
N VAL A 135 5.84 15.08 -5.49
CA VAL A 135 6.43 13.75 -5.35
C VAL A 135 5.36 12.65 -5.52
N ARG A 136 4.13 12.93 -5.09
CA ARG A 136 2.99 12.03 -5.26
C ARG A 136 2.75 11.65 -6.73
N GLU A 137 2.74 12.62 -7.64
CA GLU A 137 2.55 12.34 -9.08
C GLU A 137 3.72 11.50 -9.65
N LEU A 138 4.95 11.84 -9.30
CA LEU A 138 6.12 11.08 -9.72
C LEU A 138 6.09 9.63 -9.23
N LEU A 139 5.68 9.41 -7.99
CA LEU A 139 5.53 8.06 -7.42
C LEU A 139 4.40 7.29 -8.10
N TYR A 140 3.29 7.95 -8.45
CA TYR A 140 2.22 7.33 -9.21
C TYR A 140 2.72 6.79 -10.55
N ASP A 141 3.46 7.60 -11.30
CA ASP A 141 4.02 7.20 -12.59
C ASP A 141 5.01 6.02 -12.44
N LYS A 142 5.86 6.06 -11.43
CA LYS A 142 6.76 4.93 -11.12
C LYS A 142 5.99 3.65 -10.77
N MET A 143 4.94 3.76 -9.98
CA MET A 143 4.10 2.61 -9.59
C MET A 143 3.35 2.03 -10.79
N LEU A 144 2.81 2.87 -11.67
CA LEU A 144 2.16 2.42 -12.90
C LEU A 144 3.16 1.71 -13.82
N THR A 145 4.33 2.32 -14.04
CA THR A 145 5.42 1.72 -14.82
C THR A 145 5.83 0.37 -14.24
N TYR A 146 5.99 0.28 -12.93
CA TYR A 146 6.34 -0.96 -12.25
C TYR A 146 5.31 -2.08 -12.51
N LEU A 147 4.01 -1.78 -12.44
CA LEU A 147 2.97 -2.76 -12.73
C LEU A 147 3.02 -3.25 -14.18
N ILE A 148 3.26 -2.34 -15.12
CA ILE A 148 3.36 -2.65 -16.56
C ILE A 148 4.59 -3.52 -16.84
N ASP A 149 5.77 -3.11 -16.37
CA ASP A 149 7.04 -3.77 -16.65
C ASP A 149 7.11 -5.18 -16.07
N ASN A 150 6.46 -5.40 -14.93
CA ASN A 150 6.38 -6.71 -14.29
C ASN A 150 5.16 -7.53 -14.68
N ASN A 151 4.36 -7.08 -15.66
CA ASN A 151 3.13 -7.74 -16.13
C ASN A 151 2.16 -8.10 -14.98
N LEU A 152 2.08 -7.28 -13.95
CA LEU A 152 1.19 -7.49 -12.82
C LEU A 152 -0.25 -7.10 -13.19
N PRO A 153 -1.27 -7.90 -12.82
CA PRO A 153 -2.65 -7.61 -13.18
C PRO A 153 -3.17 -6.43 -12.36
N TYR A 154 -3.64 -5.37 -13.03
CA TYR A 154 -4.11 -4.16 -12.34
C TYR A 154 -5.32 -3.52 -12.99
N SER A 155 -5.93 -2.60 -12.25
CA SER A 155 -6.91 -1.62 -12.73
C SER A 155 -6.69 -0.29 -12.04
N ILE A 156 -6.82 0.81 -12.80
CA ILE A 156 -6.77 2.16 -12.22
C ILE A 156 -8.11 2.45 -11.57
N VAL A 157 -8.07 3.05 -10.38
CA VAL A 157 -9.25 3.47 -9.60
C VAL A 157 -9.22 4.99 -9.46
N SER A 158 -10.24 5.66 -9.95
CA SER A 158 -10.36 7.12 -10.04
C SER A 158 -11.66 7.65 -9.42
N GLY A 159 -11.77 8.98 -9.28
CA GLY A 159 -12.92 9.63 -8.67
C GLY A 159 -12.84 9.71 -7.15
N THR A 160 -13.95 9.87 -6.48
CA THR A 160 -14.03 10.06 -5.04
C THR A 160 -14.96 9.05 -4.37
N GLY A 161 -14.75 8.77 -3.10
CA GLY A 161 -15.66 8.02 -2.23
C GLY A 161 -16.28 6.78 -2.88
N GLU A 162 -17.59 6.83 -3.12
CA GLU A 162 -18.36 5.72 -3.68
C GLU A 162 -17.94 5.33 -5.12
N GLU A 163 -17.47 6.28 -5.92
CA GLU A 163 -17.05 5.99 -7.29
C GLU A 163 -15.90 4.98 -7.30
N ARG A 164 -14.89 5.18 -6.45
CA ARG A 164 -13.75 4.26 -6.29
C ARG A 164 -14.21 2.90 -5.81
N PHE A 165 -15.07 2.89 -4.79
CA PHE A 165 -15.60 1.66 -4.23
C PHE A 165 -16.37 0.86 -5.31
N ASN A 166 -17.25 1.51 -6.06
CA ASN A 166 -18.04 0.86 -7.11
C ASN A 166 -17.16 0.34 -8.27
N GLN A 167 -16.09 1.06 -8.65
CA GLN A 167 -15.14 0.60 -9.65
C GLN A 167 -14.44 -0.69 -9.19
N VAL A 168 -13.99 -0.75 -7.95
CA VAL A 168 -13.37 -1.96 -7.38
C VAL A 168 -14.37 -3.12 -7.37
N LEU A 169 -15.62 -2.90 -6.92
CA LEU A 169 -16.65 -3.94 -6.95
C LEU A 169 -16.92 -4.45 -8.37
N SER A 170 -17.00 -3.55 -9.35
CA SER A 170 -17.20 -3.92 -10.75
C SER A 170 -16.08 -4.84 -11.28
N VAL A 171 -14.83 -4.50 -10.98
CA VAL A 171 -13.67 -5.30 -11.37
C VAL A 171 -13.68 -6.65 -10.67
N LEU A 172 -13.92 -6.68 -9.35
CA LEU A 172 -13.98 -7.91 -8.56
C LEU A 172 -15.10 -8.85 -9.07
N ASN A 173 -16.29 -8.32 -9.33
CA ASN A 173 -17.40 -9.09 -9.91
C ASN A 173 -17.05 -9.69 -11.28
N SER A 174 -16.34 -8.94 -12.11
CA SER A 174 -15.95 -9.38 -13.45
C SER A 174 -14.84 -10.42 -13.44
N LYS A 175 -13.82 -10.23 -12.61
CA LYS A 175 -12.61 -11.07 -12.62
C LYS A 175 -12.67 -12.23 -11.63
N PHE A 176 -13.38 -12.08 -10.52
CA PHE A 176 -13.45 -13.04 -9.41
C PHE A 176 -14.90 -13.35 -8.99
N PRO A 177 -15.81 -13.68 -9.93
CA PRO A 177 -17.24 -13.85 -9.63
C PRO A 177 -17.52 -14.96 -8.62
N SER A 178 -16.70 -15.97 -8.55
CA SER A 178 -16.82 -17.08 -7.59
C SER A 178 -16.53 -16.67 -6.14
N ILE A 179 -15.84 -15.56 -5.91
CA ILE A 179 -15.51 -15.04 -4.59
C ILE A 179 -16.59 -14.03 -4.14
N VAL A 180 -17.06 -13.19 -5.06
CA VAL A 180 -17.94 -12.06 -4.73
C VAL A 180 -19.39 -12.52 -4.52
N ASN A 181 -19.82 -13.63 -5.12
CA ASN A 181 -21.22 -14.12 -5.09
C ASN A 181 -21.44 -15.23 -4.04
N LYS A 182 -20.56 -15.36 -3.05
CA LYS A 182 -20.73 -16.22 -1.89
C LYS A 182 -21.41 -15.44 -0.74
#